data_aa0203d61cd59110970c9c8c2ae7757a
#
_entry.id   aa0203d61cd59110970c9c8c2ae7757a
#
_cell.length_a   1.000
_cell.length_b   1.000
_cell.length_c   1.000
_cell.angle_alpha   90.00
_cell.angle_beta   90.00
_cell.angle_gamma   90.00
#
_symmetry.space_group_name_H-M   'P 1'
#
loop_
_entity.id
_entity.type
_entity.pdbx_description
1 polymer ?
#
loop_
_entity_poly.entity_id
_entity_poly.type
_entity_poly.pdbx_seq_one_letter_code
_entity_poly.pdbx_strand_id
1 'polypeptide(L)'
;NMNVNGTKTENADEEMIYILKKLNYSYFSGDNVETYADDYSFEDLNININNPMDVNGTLELTGNINLNSGIKAVEDVTINGEVKNTNNSVICSETGDINIETSNVNFSGLIYAPYGDINIDTDNLNLNNVIIIGQTITIDCPSINANYSNSMAELVGTESDIEVELYAFGEYNSDANSIDMEWYTNYKNSSYEIWSSDDNVNYTSVAVVSDATTYQYPITDDFETKYFKVSLITNYGERIESVPFVVTKTEDGYSVDFLDSDGDGLPDIYENMIGTDLNNPDTD
;
A
#
# COMPACT_ATOMS: atom_id res chain seq x y z
N ASN A 1 -26.91 4.72 -23.90
CA ASN A 1 -26.78 5.22 -22.52
C ASN A 1 -26.67 4.02 -21.59
N MET A 2 -25.45 3.63 -21.28
CA MET A 2 -25.18 2.61 -20.29
C MET A 2 -25.23 3.27 -18.90
N ASN A 3 -26.14 2.86 -18.05
CA ASN A 3 -26.23 3.37 -16.69
C ASN A 3 -25.36 2.45 -15.81
N VAL A 4 -24.14 2.86 -15.50
CA VAL A 4 -23.27 2.12 -14.58
C VAL A 4 -23.63 2.59 -13.17
N ASN A 5 -24.34 1.76 -12.42
CA ASN A 5 -24.57 1.98 -11.00
C ASN A 5 -23.29 1.57 -10.24
N GLY A 6 -22.36 2.51 -10.12
CA GLY A 6 -21.18 2.37 -9.26
C GLY A 6 -21.44 2.94 -7.88
N THR A 7 -20.95 2.30 -6.84
CA THR A 7 -20.88 2.88 -5.50
C THR A 7 -19.71 3.86 -5.47
N LYS A 8 -19.96 5.15 -5.24
CA LYS A 8 -18.90 6.11 -5.00
C LYS A 8 -18.50 6.03 -3.53
N THR A 9 -17.27 5.60 -3.26
CA THR A 9 -16.71 5.59 -1.91
C THR A 9 -15.98 6.91 -1.66
N GLU A 10 -16.31 7.61 -0.59
CA GLU A 10 -15.77 8.96 -0.30
C GLU A 10 -14.35 8.96 0.29
N ASN A 11 -13.63 7.85 0.39
CA ASN A 11 -12.25 7.75 0.86
C ASN A 11 -11.39 6.93 -0.12
N ALA A 12 -11.60 7.12 -1.42
CA ALA A 12 -10.90 6.38 -2.46
C ALA A 12 -9.37 6.57 -2.46
N ASP A 13 -8.87 7.69 -1.94
CA ASP A 13 -7.43 8.02 -1.96
C ASP A 13 -6.58 7.02 -1.17
N GLU A 14 -7.08 6.49 -0.06
CA GLU A 14 -6.34 5.54 0.79
C GLU A 14 -6.28 4.15 0.17
N GLU A 15 -7.41 3.64 -0.32
CA GLU A 15 -7.46 2.38 -1.07
C GLU A 15 -6.62 2.44 -2.36
N MET A 16 -6.59 3.61 -3.02
CA MET A 16 -5.80 3.80 -4.23
C MET A 16 -4.30 3.73 -3.97
N ILE A 17 -3.80 4.39 -2.95
CA ILE A 17 -2.38 4.31 -2.56
C ILE A 17 -2.00 2.88 -2.19
N TYR A 18 -2.88 2.15 -1.54
CA TYR A 18 -2.70 0.76 -1.19
C TYR A 18 -2.56 -0.16 -2.39
N ILE A 19 -3.50 -0.08 -3.34
CA ILE A 19 -3.44 -0.87 -4.57
C ILE A 19 -2.12 -0.63 -5.29
N LEU A 20 -1.67 0.63 -5.39
CA LEU A 20 -0.41 0.98 -6.03
C LEU A 20 0.81 0.38 -5.33
N LYS A 21 0.85 0.45 -3.98
CA LYS A 21 1.93 -0.19 -3.19
C LYS A 21 1.95 -1.69 -3.40
N LYS A 22 0.80 -2.34 -3.38
CA LYS A 22 0.69 -3.79 -3.62
C LYS A 22 1.14 -4.16 -5.03
N LEU A 23 0.73 -3.42 -6.05
CA LEU A 23 1.18 -3.64 -7.42
C LEU A 23 2.69 -3.49 -7.53
N ASN A 24 3.27 -2.45 -6.94
CA ASN A 24 4.71 -2.23 -6.95
C ASN A 24 5.47 -3.35 -6.23
N TYR A 25 4.97 -3.83 -5.11
CA TYR A 25 5.61 -4.89 -4.33
C TYR A 25 5.43 -6.28 -4.95
N SER A 26 4.23 -6.65 -5.38
CA SER A 26 3.91 -8.03 -5.78
C SER A 26 3.94 -8.29 -7.28
N TYR A 27 3.72 -7.27 -8.10
CA TYR A 27 3.60 -7.43 -9.54
C TYR A 27 4.76 -6.80 -10.32
N PHE A 28 5.23 -5.62 -9.90
CA PHE A 28 6.32 -4.87 -10.56
C PHE A 28 7.63 -4.92 -9.77
N SER A 29 7.86 -5.97 -8.99
CA SER A 29 9.11 -6.23 -8.29
C SER A 29 9.74 -7.55 -8.74
N GLY A 30 11.05 -7.68 -8.57
CA GLY A 30 11.81 -8.90 -8.88
C GLY A 30 12.65 -8.81 -10.15
N ASP A 31 13.43 -9.87 -10.35
CA ASP A 31 14.49 -9.91 -11.39
C ASP A 31 13.94 -9.97 -12.83
N ASN A 32 12.66 -10.26 -13.02
CA ASN A 32 12.03 -10.39 -14.33
C ASN A 32 11.30 -9.12 -14.81
N VAL A 33 11.35 -8.03 -14.04
CA VAL A 33 10.73 -6.76 -14.44
C VAL A 33 11.65 -6.04 -15.42
N GLU A 34 11.11 -5.66 -16.57
CA GLU A 34 11.81 -4.84 -17.56
C GLU A 34 11.64 -3.36 -17.16
N THR A 35 12.71 -2.73 -16.70
CA THR A 35 12.70 -1.34 -16.21
C THR A 35 13.30 -0.38 -17.22
N TYR A 36 12.62 0.76 -17.41
CA TYR A 36 13.04 1.86 -18.27
C TYR A 36 13.15 3.15 -17.44
N ALA A 37 14.30 3.81 -17.50
CA ALA A 37 14.62 4.95 -16.65
C ALA A 37 13.95 6.28 -17.07
N ASP A 38 13.50 6.36 -18.31
CA ASP A 38 12.90 7.53 -18.95
C ASP A 38 11.67 7.09 -19.76
N ASP A 39 11.06 8.03 -20.49
CA ASP A 39 9.96 7.75 -21.42
C ASP A 39 10.32 6.61 -22.37
N TYR A 40 9.36 5.75 -22.62
CA TYR A 40 9.53 4.61 -23.50
C TYR A 40 8.44 4.54 -24.55
N SER A 41 8.83 4.53 -25.82
CA SER A 41 7.93 4.36 -26.96
C SER A 41 8.35 3.16 -27.78
N PHE A 42 7.40 2.29 -28.10
CA PHE A 42 7.64 1.11 -28.92
C PHE A 42 6.55 0.93 -29.97
N GLU A 43 6.96 0.82 -31.23
CA GLU A 43 6.10 0.60 -32.39
C GLU A 43 6.50 -0.68 -33.12
N ASP A 44 5.57 -1.65 -33.21
CA ASP A 44 5.73 -2.88 -34.01
C ASP A 44 4.34 -3.41 -34.40
N LEU A 45 4.29 -4.22 -35.45
CA LEU A 45 3.05 -4.88 -35.92
C LEU A 45 2.45 -5.81 -34.84
N ASN A 46 3.31 -6.46 -34.04
CA ASN A 46 2.90 -7.35 -32.96
C ASN A 46 3.85 -7.21 -31.77
N ILE A 47 3.35 -6.66 -30.70
CA ILE A 47 4.06 -6.47 -29.43
C ILE A 47 3.65 -7.58 -28.46
N ASN A 48 4.62 -8.28 -27.89
CA ASN A 48 4.36 -9.29 -26.86
C ASN A 48 5.00 -8.87 -25.54
N ILE A 49 4.18 -8.50 -24.56
CA ILE A 49 4.62 -8.17 -23.21
C ILE A 49 4.53 -9.44 -22.35
N ASN A 50 5.65 -10.14 -22.19
CA ASN A 50 5.71 -11.40 -21.45
C ASN A 50 6.22 -11.24 -20.03
N ASN A 51 6.95 -10.17 -19.77
CA ASN A 51 7.45 -9.78 -18.43
C ASN A 51 6.76 -8.48 -17.99
N PRO A 52 6.63 -8.21 -16.70
CA PRO A 52 6.16 -6.91 -16.24
C PRO A 52 7.10 -5.80 -16.72
N MET A 53 6.53 -4.72 -17.23
CA MET A 53 7.26 -3.57 -17.73
C MET A 53 7.01 -2.38 -16.79
N ASP A 54 8.06 -1.74 -16.30
CA ASP A 54 8.03 -0.58 -15.40
C ASP A 54 8.81 0.58 -16.03
N VAL A 55 8.10 1.67 -16.34
CA VAL A 55 8.63 2.84 -17.04
C VAL A 55 8.60 4.04 -16.11
N ASN A 56 9.78 4.64 -15.87
CA ASN A 56 9.91 5.86 -15.04
C ASN A 56 9.66 7.14 -15.86
N GLY A 57 8.51 7.21 -16.53
CA GLY A 57 8.09 8.29 -17.39
C GLY A 57 6.79 7.90 -18.08
N THR A 58 6.61 8.35 -19.31
CA THR A 58 5.47 8.02 -20.18
C THR A 58 5.74 6.74 -20.98
N LEU A 59 4.72 5.87 -21.11
CA LEU A 59 4.75 4.68 -21.94
C LEU A 59 3.83 4.84 -23.17
N GLU A 60 4.39 4.71 -24.37
CA GLU A 60 3.61 4.67 -25.61
C GLU A 60 3.83 3.36 -26.37
N LEU A 61 2.75 2.63 -26.65
CA LEU A 61 2.77 1.38 -27.41
C LEU A 61 1.90 1.52 -28.66
N THR A 62 2.46 1.28 -29.83
CA THR A 62 1.73 1.33 -31.10
C THR A 62 1.82 0.00 -31.85
N GLY A 63 0.66 -0.67 -32.03
CA GLY A 63 0.54 -1.95 -32.75
C GLY A 63 -0.42 -2.94 -32.10
N ASN A 64 -0.33 -4.21 -32.48
CA ASN A 64 -1.13 -5.27 -31.87
C ASN A 64 -0.44 -5.78 -30.61
N ILE A 65 -1.02 -5.50 -29.45
CA ILE A 65 -0.40 -5.77 -28.16
C ILE A 65 -1.00 -7.04 -27.53
N ASN A 66 -0.15 -8.06 -27.38
CA ASN A 66 -0.46 -9.24 -26.57
C ASN A 66 0.09 -9.01 -25.16
N LEU A 67 -0.80 -8.62 -24.25
CA LEU A 67 -0.44 -8.29 -22.88
C LEU A 67 -0.51 -9.56 -22.01
N ASN A 68 0.57 -10.35 -22.00
CA ASN A 68 0.66 -11.58 -21.18
C ASN A 68 1.15 -11.28 -19.76
N SER A 69 1.60 -10.06 -19.50
CA SER A 69 2.01 -9.54 -18.21
C SER A 69 1.52 -8.09 -18.06
N GLY A 70 1.94 -7.36 -17.02
CA GLY A 70 1.50 -5.98 -16.78
C GLY A 70 2.43 -4.93 -17.36
N ILE A 71 1.88 -3.75 -17.55
CA ILE A 71 2.63 -2.53 -17.88
C ILE A 71 2.31 -1.46 -16.83
N LYS A 72 3.34 -0.72 -16.42
CA LYS A 72 3.24 0.41 -15.52
C LYS A 72 4.09 1.58 -16.05
N ALA A 73 3.55 2.77 -15.96
CA ALA A 73 4.26 4.03 -16.16
C ALA A 73 4.09 4.92 -14.92
N VAL A 74 5.08 5.75 -14.62
CA VAL A 74 4.94 6.80 -13.59
C VAL A 74 4.01 7.90 -14.10
N GLU A 75 4.11 8.26 -15.37
CA GLU A 75 3.28 9.24 -16.06
C GLU A 75 2.21 8.55 -16.93
N ASP A 76 1.96 9.05 -18.13
CA ASP A 76 0.89 8.55 -18.99
C ASP A 76 1.20 7.17 -19.60
N VAL A 77 0.12 6.39 -19.80
CA VAL A 77 0.13 5.20 -20.64
C VAL A 77 -0.74 5.43 -21.87
N THR A 78 -0.14 5.38 -23.05
CA THR A 78 -0.85 5.48 -24.33
C THR A 78 -0.72 4.19 -25.13
N ILE A 79 -1.84 3.64 -25.56
CA ILE A 79 -1.92 2.42 -26.37
C ILE A 79 -2.68 2.72 -27.65
N ASN A 80 -1.95 2.68 -28.78
CA ASN A 80 -2.47 2.88 -30.13
C ASN A 80 -2.48 1.55 -30.89
N GLY A 81 -3.53 0.75 -30.74
CA GLY A 81 -3.68 -0.53 -31.41
C GLY A 81 -4.41 -1.59 -30.60
N GLU A 82 -4.64 -2.77 -31.21
CA GLU A 82 -5.43 -3.82 -30.57
C GLU A 82 -4.78 -4.31 -29.29
N VAL A 83 -5.58 -4.42 -28.22
CA VAL A 83 -5.15 -4.99 -26.95
C VAL A 83 -5.77 -6.36 -26.76
N LYS A 84 -4.95 -7.37 -26.51
CA LYS A 84 -5.36 -8.73 -26.20
C LYS A 84 -4.60 -9.26 -25.00
N ASN A 85 -5.29 -9.94 -24.09
CA ASN A 85 -4.63 -10.76 -23.10
C ASN A 85 -5.36 -12.09 -22.92
N THR A 86 -4.64 -13.10 -22.44
CA THR A 86 -5.16 -14.43 -22.12
C THR A 86 -5.21 -14.69 -20.62
N ASN A 87 -4.54 -13.87 -19.85
CA ASN A 87 -4.46 -13.95 -18.39
C ASN A 87 -4.78 -12.58 -17.79
N ASN A 88 -5.07 -12.56 -16.51
CA ASN A 88 -5.23 -11.30 -15.80
C ASN A 88 -3.93 -10.48 -15.88
N SER A 89 -4.05 -9.26 -16.36
CA SER A 89 -2.94 -8.33 -16.57
C SER A 89 -3.22 -7.00 -15.90
N VAL A 90 -2.20 -6.16 -15.80
CA VAL A 90 -2.31 -4.82 -15.21
C VAL A 90 -1.90 -3.78 -16.26
N ILE A 91 -2.70 -2.74 -16.42
CA ILE A 91 -2.33 -1.48 -17.06
C ILE A 91 -2.39 -0.40 -15.98
N CYS A 92 -1.25 0.19 -15.64
CA CYS A 92 -1.14 1.13 -14.53
C CYS A 92 -0.43 2.42 -14.95
N SER A 93 -1.01 3.55 -14.58
CA SER A 93 -0.34 4.85 -14.51
C SER A 93 -0.30 5.30 -13.05
N GLU A 94 0.87 5.69 -12.54
CA GLU A 94 0.98 6.13 -11.14
C GLU A 94 0.42 7.53 -10.91
N THR A 95 0.71 8.46 -11.84
CA THR A 95 0.35 9.89 -11.68
C THR A 95 -0.37 10.50 -12.88
N GLY A 96 -0.33 9.85 -14.03
CA GLY A 96 -0.89 10.35 -15.30
C GLY A 96 -2.13 9.59 -15.76
N ASP A 97 -2.46 9.78 -17.01
CA ASP A 97 -3.65 9.23 -17.68
C ASP A 97 -3.38 7.89 -18.36
N ILE A 98 -4.44 7.12 -18.59
CA ILE A 98 -4.41 5.95 -19.47
C ILE A 98 -5.29 6.21 -20.67
N ASN A 99 -4.69 6.21 -21.87
CA ASN A 99 -5.37 6.43 -23.14
C ASN A 99 -5.24 5.20 -24.03
N ILE A 100 -6.37 4.59 -24.41
CA ILE A 100 -6.43 3.42 -25.29
C ILE A 100 -7.27 3.79 -26.51
N GLU A 101 -6.63 3.89 -27.68
CA GLU A 101 -7.27 4.16 -28.96
C GLU A 101 -7.07 2.98 -29.91
N THR A 102 -8.15 2.27 -30.24
CA THR A 102 -8.05 1.03 -31.02
C THR A 102 -9.38 0.62 -31.63
N SER A 103 -9.36 -0.34 -32.54
CA SER A 103 -10.58 -0.97 -33.06
C SER A 103 -11.10 -2.10 -32.15
N ASN A 104 -10.24 -2.70 -31.30
CA ASN A 104 -10.66 -3.85 -30.51
C ASN A 104 -9.84 -4.01 -29.22
N VAL A 105 -10.55 -4.09 -28.11
CA VAL A 105 -9.99 -4.40 -26.78
C VAL A 105 -10.58 -5.69 -26.26
N ASN A 106 -9.75 -6.70 -26.00
CA ASN A 106 -10.08 -7.90 -25.23
C ASN A 106 -9.20 -7.92 -23.99
N PHE A 107 -9.73 -7.56 -22.85
CA PHE A 107 -8.94 -7.39 -21.64
C PHE A 107 -9.56 -8.13 -20.43
N SER A 108 -8.67 -8.65 -19.59
CA SER A 108 -8.96 -9.24 -18.29
C SER A 108 -7.92 -8.73 -17.30
N GLY A 109 -8.33 -8.18 -16.17
CA GLY A 109 -7.39 -7.69 -15.17
C GLY A 109 -7.74 -6.32 -14.61
N LEU A 110 -6.72 -5.51 -14.37
CA LEU A 110 -6.82 -4.20 -13.73
C LEU A 110 -6.35 -3.10 -14.68
N ILE A 111 -7.17 -2.04 -14.85
CA ILE A 111 -6.77 -0.76 -15.47
C ILE A 111 -6.81 0.28 -14.35
N TYR A 112 -5.66 0.91 -14.06
CA TYR A 112 -5.48 1.67 -12.83
C TYR A 112 -4.72 2.99 -13.06
N ALA A 113 -5.42 4.11 -12.86
CA ALA A 113 -4.86 5.46 -12.91
C ALA A 113 -5.43 6.28 -11.74
N PRO A 114 -4.90 6.10 -10.51
CA PRO A 114 -5.51 6.68 -9.31
C PRO A 114 -5.57 8.20 -9.31
N TYR A 115 -4.65 8.85 -9.99
CA TYR A 115 -4.55 10.31 -10.07
C TYR A 115 -4.80 10.86 -11.48
N GLY A 116 -5.17 10.00 -12.44
CA GLY A 116 -5.41 10.36 -13.81
C GLY A 116 -6.75 9.88 -14.34
N ASP A 117 -7.05 10.28 -15.57
CA ASP A 117 -8.24 9.88 -16.31
C ASP A 117 -7.97 8.62 -17.13
N ILE A 118 -9.00 7.80 -17.32
CA ILE A 118 -8.95 6.62 -18.18
C ILE A 118 -9.87 6.86 -19.37
N ASN A 119 -9.29 6.90 -20.57
CA ASN A 119 -9.98 7.12 -21.81
C ASN A 119 -9.83 5.88 -22.70
N ILE A 120 -10.94 5.25 -23.05
CA ILE A 120 -11.00 4.10 -23.96
C ILE A 120 -11.87 4.43 -25.14
N ASP A 121 -11.25 4.61 -26.31
CA ASP A 121 -11.92 4.82 -27.59
C ASP A 121 -11.73 3.59 -28.48
N THR A 122 -12.80 2.83 -28.72
CA THR A 122 -12.72 1.56 -29.44
C THR A 122 -14.04 1.16 -30.10
N ASP A 123 -13.97 0.45 -31.24
CA ASP A 123 -15.18 -0.09 -31.89
C ASP A 123 -15.79 -1.27 -31.11
N ASN A 124 -14.93 -2.10 -30.47
CA ASN A 124 -15.36 -3.29 -29.73
C ASN A 124 -14.60 -3.43 -28.42
N LEU A 125 -15.32 -3.49 -27.31
CA LEU A 125 -14.77 -3.63 -25.97
C LEU A 125 -15.29 -4.92 -25.32
N ASN A 126 -14.40 -5.87 -25.10
CA ASN A 126 -14.69 -7.11 -24.37
C ASN A 126 -13.90 -7.12 -23.06
N LEU A 127 -14.60 -7.01 -21.95
CA LEU A 127 -14.03 -7.00 -20.61
C LEU A 127 -14.43 -8.25 -19.86
N ASN A 128 -13.46 -9.08 -19.48
CA ASN A 128 -13.70 -10.29 -18.70
C ASN A 128 -13.01 -10.16 -17.34
N ASN A 129 -13.78 -10.04 -16.26
CA ASN A 129 -13.23 -9.84 -14.91
C ASN A 129 -12.27 -8.65 -14.87
N VAL A 130 -12.75 -7.47 -15.19
CA VAL A 130 -11.96 -6.25 -15.22
C VAL A 130 -12.39 -5.32 -14.10
N ILE A 131 -11.39 -4.73 -13.42
CA ILE A 131 -11.57 -3.59 -12.55
C ILE A 131 -10.94 -2.39 -13.25
N ILE A 132 -11.65 -1.26 -13.28
CA ILE A 132 -11.16 0.00 -13.83
C ILE A 132 -11.28 1.06 -12.73
N ILE A 133 -10.15 1.70 -12.38
CA ILE A 133 -10.08 2.73 -11.34
C ILE A 133 -9.31 3.93 -11.89
N GLY A 134 -9.94 5.08 -11.92
CA GLY A 134 -9.39 6.37 -12.36
C GLY A 134 -10.20 7.54 -11.80
N GLN A 135 -9.70 8.75 -11.92
CA GLN A 135 -10.44 9.96 -11.50
C GLN A 135 -11.70 10.14 -12.36
N THR A 136 -11.55 10.05 -13.67
CA THR A 136 -12.64 9.99 -14.63
C THR A 136 -12.45 8.78 -15.53
N ILE A 137 -13.52 8.07 -15.84
CA ILE A 137 -13.51 6.95 -16.78
C ILE A 137 -14.43 7.31 -17.94
N THR A 138 -13.83 7.47 -19.12
CA THR A 138 -14.54 7.73 -20.37
C THR A 138 -14.39 6.54 -21.29
N ILE A 139 -15.52 5.97 -21.72
CA ILE A 139 -15.53 4.86 -22.68
C ILE A 139 -16.40 5.27 -23.86
N ASP A 140 -15.76 5.51 -25.01
CA ASP A 140 -16.44 5.71 -26.30
C ASP A 140 -16.37 4.40 -27.10
N CYS A 141 -17.46 3.65 -27.09
CA CYS A 141 -17.53 2.35 -27.71
C CYS A 141 -18.96 2.00 -28.10
N PRO A 142 -19.23 1.71 -29.39
CA PRO A 142 -20.56 1.29 -29.84
C PRO A 142 -20.92 -0.14 -29.42
N SER A 143 -19.94 -1.00 -29.10
CA SER A 143 -20.17 -2.42 -28.76
C SER A 143 -19.38 -2.83 -27.51
N ILE A 144 -20.07 -2.90 -26.38
CA ILE A 144 -19.47 -3.32 -25.10
C ILE A 144 -20.04 -4.68 -24.67
N ASN A 145 -19.14 -5.62 -24.38
CA ASN A 145 -19.44 -6.87 -23.72
C ASN A 145 -18.60 -6.97 -22.43
N ALA A 146 -19.27 -6.97 -21.28
CA ALA A 146 -18.59 -7.00 -19.98
C ALA A 146 -19.16 -8.14 -19.12
N ASN A 147 -18.27 -9.02 -18.66
CA ASN A 147 -18.57 -10.08 -17.71
C ASN A 147 -17.71 -9.91 -16.47
N TYR A 148 -18.32 -9.99 -15.31
CA TYR A 148 -17.60 -9.92 -14.03
C TYR A 148 -17.88 -11.17 -13.19
N SER A 149 -16.82 -11.75 -12.62
CA SER A 149 -16.87 -12.75 -11.57
C SER A 149 -15.95 -12.35 -10.41
N ASN A 150 -16.23 -12.84 -9.21
CA ASN A 150 -15.50 -12.45 -7.99
C ASN A 150 -14.00 -12.86 -7.95
N SER A 151 -13.42 -13.38 -9.03
CA SER A 151 -12.03 -13.86 -9.05
C SER A 151 -10.95 -12.76 -9.07
N MET A 152 -11.36 -11.49 -9.20
CA MET A 152 -10.40 -10.36 -9.26
C MET A 152 -9.99 -9.81 -7.88
N ALA A 153 -10.64 -10.23 -6.80
CA ALA A 153 -10.26 -9.88 -5.45
C ALA A 153 -8.79 -10.25 -5.12
N GLU A 154 -8.26 -11.29 -5.78
CA GLU A 154 -6.86 -11.70 -5.62
C GLU A 154 -5.84 -10.72 -6.28
N LEU A 155 -6.22 -10.01 -7.34
CA LEU A 155 -5.31 -9.09 -8.05
C LEU A 155 -5.23 -7.73 -7.37
N VAL A 156 -6.36 -7.28 -6.82
CA VAL A 156 -6.45 -6.01 -6.09
C VAL A 156 -6.10 -6.23 -4.62
N GLY A 157 -6.20 -7.48 -4.16
CA GLY A 157 -6.06 -7.90 -2.76
C GLY A 157 -7.22 -7.43 -1.90
N THR A 158 -7.35 -8.05 -0.77
CA THR A 158 -8.07 -7.46 0.35
C THR A 158 -7.02 -6.81 1.24
N GLU A 159 -7.32 -5.71 1.93
CA GLU A 159 -6.41 -5.12 2.92
C GLU A 159 -5.88 -6.14 3.96
N SER A 160 -6.57 -7.28 4.12
CA SER A 160 -6.10 -8.40 4.94
C SER A 160 -4.77 -9.03 4.48
N ASP A 161 -4.27 -8.69 3.29
CA ASP A 161 -3.00 -9.20 2.75
C ASP A 161 -1.83 -8.22 2.95
N ILE A 162 -2.06 -7.02 3.52
CA ILE A 162 -0.96 -6.17 3.99
C ILE A 162 -0.67 -6.52 5.43
N GLU A 163 0.56 -6.93 5.67
CA GLU A 163 1.12 -6.87 7.00
C GLU A 163 1.22 -5.39 7.40
N VAL A 164 0.34 -4.97 8.29
CA VAL A 164 0.34 -3.60 8.80
C VAL A 164 1.44 -3.49 9.82
N GLU A 165 2.45 -2.70 9.49
CA GLU A 165 3.58 -2.42 10.36
C GLU A 165 3.27 -1.20 11.24
N LEU A 166 3.60 -1.30 12.52
CA LEU A 166 3.49 -0.20 13.48
C LEU A 166 4.66 -0.28 14.46
N TYR A 167 5.53 0.71 14.39
CA TYR A 167 6.70 0.85 15.26
C TYR A 167 6.57 2.09 16.13
N ALA A 168 6.76 1.95 17.45
CA ALA A 168 6.68 3.06 18.40
C ALA A 168 8.00 3.22 19.15
N PHE A 169 8.42 4.47 19.32
CA PHE A 169 9.64 4.87 19.99
C PHE A 169 9.32 5.86 21.09
N GLY A 170 10.13 5.87 22.14
CA GLY A 170 10.04 6.82 23.23
C GLY A 170 11.38 7.46 23.53
N GLU A 171 11.36 8.68 24.06
CA GLU A 171 12.51 9.38 24.59
C GLU A 171 12.11 10.15 25.86
N TYR A 172 12.97 10.16 26.90
CA TYR A 172 12.72 10.97 28.08
C TYR A 172 13.14 12.41 27.84
N ASN A 173 12.20 13.32 27.98
CA ASN A 173 12.40 14.76 27.91
C ASN A 173 12.49 15.34 29.31
N SER A 174 13.71 15.59 29.80
CA SER A 174 13.96 16.12 31.14
C SER A 174 13.46 17.55 31.34
N ASP A 175 13.43 18.37 30.28
CA ASP A 175 12.98 19.76 30.34
C ASP A 175 11.45 19.85 30.53
N ALA A 176 10.72 18.95 29.88
CA ALA A 176 9.26 18.89 29.97
C ALA A 176 8.76 17.89 31.04
N ASN A 177 9.63 17.08 31.63
CA ASN A 177 9.32 15.96 32.49
C ASN A 177 8.25 15.05 31.89
N SER A 178 8.56 14.53 30.71
CA SER A 178 7.65 13.72 29.89
C SER A 178 8.36 12.60 29.16
N ILE A 179 7.59 11.64 28.70
CA ILE A 179 8.02 10.69 27.69
C ILE A 179 7.47 11.18 26.36
N ASP A 180 8.37 11.60 25.47
CA ASP A 180 8.04 12.00 24.13
C ASP A 180 8.01 10.75 23.25
N MET A 181 6.87 10.47 22.63
CA MET A 181 6.62 9.29 21.83
C MET A 181 6.47 9.67 20.36
N GLU A 182 7.02 8.83 19.48
CA GLU A 182 6.85 8.92 18.04
C GLU A 182 6.58 7.53 17.48
N TRP A 183 5.75 7.43 16.43
CA TRP A 183 5.50 6.15 15.78
C TRP A 183 5.43 6.27 14.26
N TYR A 184 5.72 5.16 13.62
CA TYR A 184 5.72 4.99 12.17
C TYR A 184 4.84 3.81 11.79
N THR A 185 4.11 3.93 10.69
CA THR A 185 3.31 2.86 10.14
C THR A 185 3.25 2.96 8.63
N ASN A 186 3.15 1.82 7.95
CA ASN A 186 2.85 1.75 6.52
C ASN A 186 1.34 1.87 6.24
N TYR A 187 0.51 1.95 7.29
CA TYR A 187 -0.94 2.07 7.19
C TYR A 187 -1.38 3.50 7.49
N LYS A 188 -2.11 4.11 6.56
CA LYS A 188 -2.64 5.44 6.81
C LYS A 188 -3.84 5.35 7.75
N ASN A 189 -3.69 5.90 8.94
CA ASN A 189 -4.73 5.98 9.95
C ASN A 189 -4.79 7.40 10.53
N SER A 190 -5.97 7.84 10.87
CA SER A 190 -6.20 9.15 11.48
C SER A 190 -6.31 9.11 13.00
N SER A 191 -6.29 7.93 13.61
CA SER A 191 -6.46 7.77 15.05
C SER A 191 -5.60 6.64 15.62
N TYR A 192 -4.85 6.97 16.66
CA TYR A 192 -3.99 6.05 17.38
C TYR A 192 -4.34 6.07 18.87
N GLU A 193 -4.22 4.93 19.52
CA GLU A 193 -4.44 4.80 20.95
C GLU A 193 -3.13 4.46 21.64
N ILE A 194 -2.77 5.24 22.67
CA ILE A 194 -1.57 5.07 23.46
C ILE A 194 -1.94 4.29 24.72
N TRP A 195 -1.19 3.26 25.00
CA TRP A 195 -1.39 2.36 26.12
C TRP A 195 -0.22 2.39 27.07
N SER A 196 -0.49 2.27 28.38
CA SER A 196 0.55 2.06 29.38
C SER A 196 0.22 0.89 30.30
N SER A 197 1.29 0.27 30.84
CA SER A 197 1.20 -0.83 31.78
C SER A 197 2.32 -0.73 32.82
N ASP A 198 2.08 -1.18 34.03
CA ASP A 198 3.11 -1.31 35.07
C ASP A 198 3.72 -2.72 35.10
N ASP A 199 3.14 -3.69 34.41
CA ASP A 199 3.54 -5.11 34.45
C ASP A 199 3.75 -5.76 33.07
N ASN A 200 3.67 -4.99 31.98
CA ASN A 200 3.74 -5.44 30.57
C ASN A 200 2.64 -6.46 30.18
N VAL A 201 1.59 -6.58 30.97
CA VAL A 201 0.49 -7.53 30.74
C VAL A 201 -0.85 -6.78 30.72
N ASN A 202 -1.09 -5.99 31.75
CA ASN A 202 -2.35 -5.28 31.94
C ASN A 202 -2.22 -3.84 31.45
N TYR A 203 -2.62 -3.60 30.20
CA TYR A 203 -2.54 -2.29 29.58
C TYR A 203 -3.83 -1.48 29.76
N THR A 204 -3.66 -0.19 30.02
CA THR A 204 -4.75 0.80 30.06
C THR A 204 -4.50 1.88 29.03
N SER A 205 -5.56 2.32 28.35
CA SER A 205 -5.50 3.44 27.41
C SER A 205 -5.27 4.75 28.17
N VAL A 206 -4.23 5.49 27.78
CA VAL A 206 -3.88 6.77 28.41
C VAL A 206 -4.18 7.98 27.52
N ALA A 207 -4.26 7.76 26.21
CA ALA A 207 -4.63 8.79 25.25
C ALA A 207 -5.15 8.21 23.94
N VAL A 208 -5.97 8.99 23.25
CA VAL A 208 -6.29 8.80 21.83
C VAL A 208 -5.79 10.04 21.10
N VAL A 209 -4.97 9.82 20.07
CA VAL A 209 -4.35 10.87 19.27
C VAL A 209 -4.89 10.81 17.84
N SER A 210 -5.34 11.94 17.31
CA SER A 210 -5.87 12.04 15.96
C SER A 210 -4.97 12.90 15.09
N ASP A 211 -4.80 12.48 13.84
CA ASP A 211 -4.05 13.20 12.77
C ASP A 211 -2.60 13.59 13.17
N ALA A 212 -1.97 12.82 14.07
CA ALA A 212 -0.58 13.01 14.49
C ALA A 212 0.08 11.65 14.76
N THR A 213 1.40 11.60 14.61
CA THR A 213 2.25 10.43 14.87
C THR A 213 3.19 10.65 16.05
N THR A 214 2.85 11.59 16.92
CA THR A 214 3.61 11.91 18.12
C THR A 214 2.68 12.16 19.30
N TYR A 215 3.14 11.83 20.49
CA TYR A 215 2.44 12.14 21.75
C TYR A 215 3.44 12.39 22.85
N GLN A 216 3.15 13.38 23.70
CA GLN A 216 3.92 13.69 24.89
C GLN A 216 3.17 13.20 26.11
N TYR A 217 3.67 12.13 26.74
CA TYR A 217 3.11 11.60 27.99
C TYR A 217 3.70 12.37 29.17
N PRO A 218 2.91 13.20 29.90
CA PRO A 218 3.42 13.95 31.04
C PRO A 218 3.63 13.01 32.23
N ILE A 219 4.78 13.09 32.87
CA ILE A 219 5.06 12.37 34.11
C ILE A 219 4.53 13.18 35.27
N THR A 220 3.30 12.89 35.72
CA THR A 220 2.63 13.55 36.82
C THR A 220 2.90 12.87 38.15
N ASP A 221 3.08 11.58 38.14
CA ASP A 221 3.38 10.75 39.29
C ASP A 221 4.61 9.89 39.03
N ASP A 222 5.47 9.77 40.04
CA ASP A 222 6.64 8.91 39.97
C ASP A 222 6.28 7.43 39.82
N PHE A 223 7.00 6.71 38.98
CA PHE A 223 6.91 5.27 38.81
C PHE A 223 8.33 4.67 38.71
N GLU A 224 8.48 3.41 39.10
CA GLU A 224 9.78 2.70 38.99
C GLU A 224 9.97 2.15 37.58
N THR A 225 8.92 1.55 37.01
CA THR A 225 8.93 1.00 35.66
C THR A 225 7.56 1.16 35.03
N LYS A 226 7.52 1.50 33.76
CA LYS A 226 6.28 1.60 32.97
C LYS A 226 6.52 1.20 31.53
N TYR A 227 5.61 0.43 30.97
CA TYR A 227 5.62 -0.03 29.57
C TYR A 227 4.64 0.79 28.76
N PHE A 228 5.00 1.08 27.52
CA PHE A 228 4.15 1.81 26.60
C PHE A 228 4.09 1.09 25.26
N LYS A 229 2.92 1.14 24.63
CA LYS A 229 2.72 0.74 23.24
C LYS A 229 1.70 1.62 22.56
N VAL A 230 1.72 1.64 21.25
CA VAL A 230 0.74 2.33 20.40
C VAL A 230 -0.10 1.30 19.69
N SER A 231 -1.38 1.56 19.48
CA SER A 231 -2.23 0.76 18.60
C SER A 231 -2.98 1.64 17.61
N LEU A 232 -3.29 1.06 16.47
CA LEU A 232 -4.25 1.57 15.50
C LEU A 232 -5.35 0.54 15.27
N ILE A 233 -6.47 0.97 14.73
CA ILE A 233 -7.53 0.08 14.26
C ILE A 233 -7.65 0.29 12.76
N THR A 234 -7.51 -0.78 12.01
CA THR A 234 -7.67 -0.76 10.56
C THR A 234 -9.12 -0.46 10.16
N ASN A 235 -9.36 -0.09 8.93
CA ASN A 235 -10.71 0.15 8.39
C ASN A 235 -11.62 -1.10 8.46
N TYR A 236 -11.02 -2.29 8.68
CA TYR A 236 -11.74 -3.57 8.87
C TYR A 236 -11.98 -3.92 10.33
N GLY A 237 -11.54 -3.05 11.25
CA GLY A 237 -11.72 -3.26 12.68
C GLY A 237 -10.66 -4.17 13.32
N GLU A 238 -9.58 -4.50 12.63
CA GLU A 238 -8.43 -5.19 13.20
C GLU A 238 -7.59 -4.21 14.03
N ARG A 239 -7.19 -4.64 15.23
CA ARG A 239 -6.28 -3.86 16.09
C ARG A 239 -4.85 -4.32 15.83
N ILE A 240 -4.02 -3.40 15.40
CA ILE A 240 -2.58 -3.58 15.25
C ILE A 240 -1.90 -2.85 16.41
N GLU A 241 -0.92 -3.51 17.04
CA GLU A 241 -0.19 -2.96 18.19
C GLU A 241 1.32 -2.97 17.89
N SER A 242 2.00 -1.91 18.30
CA SER A 242 3.46 -1.88 18.27
C SER A 242 4.05 -2.84 19.33
N VAL A 243 5.30 -3.25 19.12
CA VAL A 243 6.11 -3.82 20.21
C VAL A 243 6.21 -2.79 21.35
N PRO A 244 6.08 -3.19 22.62
CA PRO A 244 6.21 -2.28 23.74
C PRO A 244 7.66 -1.82 23.93
N PHE A 245 7.84 -0.60 24.40
CA PHE A 245 9.08 -0.14 25.01
C PHE A 245 8.91 0.08 26.52
N VAL A 246 10.00 0.07 27.26
CA VAL A 246 10.02 0.20 28.72
C VAL A 246 10.70 1.49 29.15
N VAL A 247 10.11 2.14 30.15
CA VAL A 247 10.65 3.33 30.79
C VAL A 247 10.95 3.01 32.24
N THR A 248 12.19 3.19 32.65
CA THR A 248 12.66 2.87 34.00
C THR A 248 13.25 4.08 34.69
N LYS A 249 12.91 4.31 35.95
CA LYS A 249 13.44 5.39 36.77
C LYS A 249 14.92 5.18 37.04
N THR A 250 15.70 6.25 36.91
CA THR A 250 17.14 6.30 37.18
C THR A 250 17.44 7.39 38.23
N GLU A 251 18.70 7.52 38.62
CA GLU A 251 19.12 8.59 39.52
C GLU A 251 18.97 10.00 38.90
N ASP A 252 19.06 10.08 37.56
CA ASP A 252 19.01 11.34 36.81
C ASP A 252 17.68 11.58 36.07
N GLY A 253 16.64 10.78 36.36
CA GLY A 253 15.34 10.88 35.70
C GLY A 253 14.82 9.53 35.22
N TYR A 254 14.69 9.32 33.92
CA TYR A 254 14.20 8.07 33.34
C TYR A 254 15.07 7.63 32.16
N SER A 255 15.28 6.32 32.01
CA SER A 255 15.75 5.70 30.78
C SER A 255 14.60 5.14 29.96
N VAL A 256 14.76 5.11 28.64
CA VAL A 256 13.84 4.43 27.74
C VAL A 256 14.63 3.34 27.04
N ASP A 257 14.16 2.10 27.18
CA ASP A 257 14.82 0.93 26.64
C ASP A 257 13.82 0.11 25.80
N PHE A 258 14.32 -0.62 24.82
CA PHE A 258 13.52 -1.57 24.04
C PHE A 258 13.68 -2.97 24.66
N LEU A 259 12.60 -3.74 24.55
CA LEU A 259 12.61 -5.13 25.01
C LEU A 259 13.50 -5.97 24.09
N ASP A 260 14.12 -6.97 24.67
CA ASP A 260 14.89 -8.02 24.01
C ASP A 260 14.41 -9.34 24.66
N SER A 261 13.42 -9.98 24.00
CA SER A 261 12.63 -11.05 24.61
C SER A 261 13.40 -12.37 24.73
N ASP A 262 14.34 -12.64 23.84
CA ASP A 262 15.15 -13.86 23.83
C ASP A 262 16.59 -13.66 24.33
N GLY A 263 17.01 -12.38 24.50
CA GLY A 263 18.28 -12.01 25.12
C GLY A 263 19.50 -12.20 24.22
N ASP A 264 19.32 -12.14 22.91
CA ASP A 264 20.42 -12.31 21.93
C ASP A 264 21.19 -11.00 21.66
N GLY A 265 20.63 -9.86 22.10
CA GLY A 265 21.19 -8.51 21.97
C GLY A 265 20.60 -7.70 20.80
N LEU A 266 19.65 -8.26 20.07
CA LEU A 266 18.83 -7.56 19.08
C LEU A 266 17.47 -7.24 19.70
N PRO A 267 17.11 -5.97 19.92
CA PRO A 267 15.81 -5.62 20.49
C PRO A 267 14.63 -6.04 19.63
N ASP A 268 13.53 -6.49 20.26
CA ASP A 268 12.28 -6.95 19.65
C ASP A 268 11.76 -6.03 18.53
N ILE A 269 11.93 -4.71 18.69
CA ILE A 269 11.50 -3.73 17.68
C ILE A 269 12.30 -3.86 16.37
N TYR A 270 13.59 -4.13 16.46
CA TYR A 270 14.45 -4.31 15.28
C TYR A 270 14.21 -5.67 14.64
N GLU A 271 14.00 -6.72 15.42
CA GLU A 271 13.62 -8.03 14.92
C GLU A 271 12.31 -7.97 14.15
N ASN A 272 11.30 -7.28 14.69
CA ASN A 272 10.03 -7.05 14.00
C ASN A 272 10.22 -6.28 12.68
N MET A 273 11.14 -5.30 12.64
CA MET A 273 11.43 -4.53 11.41
C MET A 273 12.12 -5.36 10.33
N ILE A 274 12.97 -6.32 10.70
CA ILE A 274 13.71 -7.15 9.74
C ILE A 274 13.08 -8.52 9.51
N GLY A 275 12.02 -8.86 10.27
CA GLY A 275 11.25 -10.10 10.10
C GLY A 275 11.87 -11.33 10.71
N THR A 276 12.66 -11.17 11.79
CA THR A 276 13.17 -12.28 12.62
C THR A 276 12.19 -12.67 13.73
N ASP A 277 12.44 -13.78 14.43
CA ASP A 277 11.54 -14.31 15.47
C ASP A 277 11.97 -13.79 16.85
N LEU A 278 11.16 -12.91 17.43
CA LEU A 278 11.34 -12.25 18.75
C LEU A 278 11.65 -13.20 19.92
N ASN A 279 11.51 -14.50 19.76
CA ASN A 279 11.70 -15.50 20.82
C ASN A 279 12.73 -16.57 20.44
N ASN A 280 13.48 -16.37 19.37
CA ASN A 280 14.46 -17.34 18.89
C ASN A 280 15.81 -16.68 18.58
N PRO A 281 16.79 -16.76 19.48
CA PRO A 281 18.07 -16.06 19.38
C PRO A 281 18.97 -16.49 18.20
N ASP A 282 18.54 -17.41 17.37
CA ASP A 282 19.29 -17.96 16.23
C ASP A 282 18.69 -17.51 14.86
N THR A 283 17.85 -16.47 14.80
CA THR A 283 17.17 -16.05 13.54
C THR A 283 17.74 -14.79 12.91
N ASP A 284 18.71 -14.13 13.53
CA ASP A 284 19.40 -12.91 13.07
C ASP A 284 20.53 -13.17 12.04
#